data_aeb9cec5ed9212af74079e02a0b9b1c5
#
_entry.id   aeb9cec5ed9212af74079e02a0b9b1c5
#
_cell.length_a   1.000
_cell.length_b   1.000
_cell.length_c   1.000
_cell.angle_alpha   90.00
_cell.angle_beta   90.00
_cell.angle_gamma   90.00
#
_symmetry.space_group_name_H-M   'P 1'
#
loop_
_entity.id
_entity.type
_entity.pdbx_description
1 polymer ?
#
loop_
_entity_poly.entity_id
_entity_poly.type
_entity_poly.pdbx_seq_one_letter_code
_entity_poly.pdbx_strand_id
1 'polypeptide(L)'
;IPKSLLDINGKSILERQISLLKEYGINEIFVVTGYQREKYVLKDVEYLFNPKYSETEQLASMMVARKKICGDVLVIFGDIIFDDDILQQVLSSNDDIAVASDLDWEKSYEERSDNPRHLADKVLIEQKKVVQISAKEISLEPKNKVGEFLGIIKLSADGSKILTEK
;
A
#
# COMPACT_ATOMS: atom_id res chain seq x y z
N ILE A 1 -15.50 13.20 1.90
CA ILE A 1 -15.29 12.20 0.86
C ILE A 1 -14.13 11.31 1.26
N PRO A 2 -14.15 9.99 0.94
CA PRO A 2 -12.97 9.12 1.12
C PRO A 2 -11.76 9.64 0.33
N LYS A 3 -10.54 9.55 0.91
CA LYS A 3 -9.32 10.07 0.26
C LYS A 3 -9.09 9.43 -1.13
N SER A 4 -9.33 8.13 -1.25
CA SER A 4 -9.20 7.40 -2.52
C SER A 4 -10.14 7.88 -3.63
N LEU A 5 -11.21 8.61 -3.29
CA LEU A 5 -12.17 9.20 -4.23
C LEU A 5 -11.91 10.68 -4.49
N LEU A 6 -10.81 11.26 -4.01
CA LEU A 6 -10.42 12.63 -4.37
C LEU A 6 -10.10 12.70 -5.86
N ASP A 7 -10.74 13.66 -6.52
CA ASP A 7 -10.50 13.92 -7.95
C ASP A 7 -9.14 14.61 -8.14
N ILE A 8 -8.35 14.03 -9.03
CA ILE A 8 -7.07 14.60 -9.48
C ILE A 8 -7.14 14.70 -11.00
N ASN A 9 -7.38 15.89 -11.50
CA ASN A 9 -7.49 16.16 -12.95
C ASN A 9 -8.48 15.22 -13.66
N GLY A 10 -9.71 15.14 -13.16
CA GLY A 10 -10.83 14.43 -13.81
C GLY A 10 -10.89 12.92 -13.55
N LYS A 11 -10.00 12.35 -12.72
CA LYS A 11 -10.08 10.96 -12.28
C LYS A 11 -9.74 10.89 -10.79
N SER A 12 -10.48 10.07 -10.04
CA SER A 12 -10.12 9.80 -8.65
C SER A 12 -8.80 9.03 -8.52
N ILE A 13 -8.19 9.09 -7.34
CA ILE A 13 -6.98 8.30 -7.03
C ILE A 13 -7.23 6.82 -7.33
N LEU A 14 -8.35 6.27 -6.85
CA LEU A 14 -8.72 4.88 -7.05
C LEU A 14 -8.90 4.51 -8.54
N GLU A 15 -9.52 5.38 -9.34
CA GLU A 15 -9.64 5.15 -10.79
C GLU A 15 -8.29 5.11 -11.49
N ARG A 16 -7.34 5.94 -11.06
CA ARG A 16 -5.96 5.92 -11.59
C ARG A 16 -5.26 4.63 -11.25
N GLN A 17 -5.33 4.19 -9.99
CA GLN A 17 -4.76 2.92 -9.55
C GLN A 17 -5.34 1.75 -10.36
N ILE A 18 -6.67 1.66 -10.46
CA ILE A 18 -7.34 0.59 -11.19
C ILE A 18 -6.97 0.61 -12.68
N SER A 19 -6.90 1.79 -13.30
CA SER A 19 -6.51 1.91 -14.71
C SER A 19 -5.10 1.37 -14.93
N LEU A 20 -4.14 1.77 -14.10
CA LEU A 20 -2.76 1.30 -14.18
C LEU A 20 -2.64 -0.21 -13.94
N LEU A 21 -3.34 -0.75 -12.95
CA LEU A 21 -3.34 -2.20 -12.67
C LEU A 21 -3.86 -3.00 -13.87
N LYS A 22 -4.92 -2.54 -14.52
CA LYS A 22 -5.50 -3.20 -15.70
C LYS A 22 -4.55 -3.19 -16.90
N GLU A 23 -3.73 -2.16 -17.08
CA GLU A 23 -2.68 -2.11 -18.11
C GLU A 23 -1.64 -3.22 -17.91
N TYR A 24 -1.40 -3.65 -16.68
CA TYR A 24 -0.54 -4.78 -16.32
C TYR A 24 -1.27 -6.14 -16.28
N GLY A 25 -2.52 -6.20 -16.75
CA GLY A 25 -3.32 -7.43 -16.80
C GLY A 25 -3.88 -7.86 -15.45
N ILE A 26 -3.80 -7.01 -14.41
CA ILE A 26 -4.37 -7.28 -13.07
C ILE A 26 -5.84 -6.88 -13.12
N ASN A 27 -6.72 -7.86 -13.29
CA ASN A 27 -8.15 -7.65 -13.48
C ASN A 27 -9.01 -8.06 -12.29
N GLU A 28 -8.49 -8.92 -11.40
CA GLU A 28 -9.19 -9.32 -10.18
C GLU A 28 -8.85 -8.32 -9.07
N ILE A 29 -9.74 -7.36 -8.84
CA ILE A 29 -9.50 -6.22 -7.95
C ILE A 29 -10.54 -6.19 -6.84
N PHE A 30 -10.07 -6.21 -5.61
CA PHE A 30 -10.88 -6.09 -4.39
C PHE A 30 -10.60 -4.75 -3.72
N VAL A 31 -11.65 -4.00 -3.40
CA VAL A 31 -11.54 -2.70 -2.73
C VAL A 31 -12.16 -2.80 -1.35
N VAL A 32 -11.33 -2.75 -0.31
CA VAL A 32 -11.83 -2.72 1.07
C VAL A 32 -12.30 -1.30 1.39
N THR A 33 -13.55 -1.19 1.77
CA THR A 33 -14.23 0.09 2.04
C THR A 33 -14.67 0.20 3.49
N GLY A 34 -14.81 1.43 3.97
CA GLY A 34 -15.32 1.74 5.30
C GLY A 34 -16.16 3.00 5.27
N TYR A 35 -15.57 4.16 5.58
CA TYR A 35 -16.22 5.46 5.59
C TYR A 35 -16.87 5.79 4.26
N GLN A 36 -18.15 6.16 4.29
CA GLN A 36 -18.93 6.54 3.09
C GLN A 36 -18.85 5.51 1.95
N ARG A 37 -18.96 4.22 2.29
CA ARG A 37 -18.87 3.12 1.32
C ARG A 37 -19.84 3.25 0.13
N GLU A 38 -20.96 3.91 0.33
CA GLU A 38 -22.01 4.16 -0.68
C GLU A 38 -21.52 5.05 -1.84
N LYS A 39 -20.40 5.74 -1.67
CA LYS A 39 -19.79 6.57 -2.72
C LYS A 39 -18.90 5.80 -3.69
N TYR A 40 -18.59 4.56 -3.35
CA TYR A 40 -17.79 3.69 -4.20
C TYR A 40 -18.68 3.00 -5.22
N VAL A 41 -18.64 3.48 -6.46
CA VAL A 41 -19.55 3.05 -7.55
C VAL A 41 -18.80 2.60 -8.80
N LEU A 42 -17.48 2.38 -8.71
CA LEU A 42 -16.68 1.92 -9.83
C LEU A 42 -17.10 0.50 -10.24
N LYS A 43 -17.11 0.25 -11.53
CA LYS A 43 -17.42 -1.06 -12.12
C LYS A 43 -16.15 -1.90 -12.19
N ASP A 44 -16.32 -3.19 -12.36
CA ASP A 44 -15.24 -4.17 -12.55
C ASP A 44 -14.30 -4.29 -11.33
N VAL A 45 -14.81 -4.04 -10.14
CA VAL A 45 -14.15 -4.30 -8.86
C VAL A 45 -15.14 -4.92 -7.88
N GLU A 46 -14.66 -5.73 -6.95
CA GLU A 46 -15.46 -6.28 -5.85
C GLU A 46 -15.21 -5.43 -4.59
N TYR A 47 -16.28 -4.95 -3.96
CA TYR A 47 -16.18 -4.17 -2.72
C TYR A 47 -16.35 -5.07 -1.50
N LEU A 48 -15.41 -4.98 -0.57
CA LEU A 48 -15.45 -5.64 0.72
C LEU A 48 -15.61 -4.58 1.81
N PHE A 49 -16.58 -4.76 2.71
CA PHE A 49 -16.86 -3.77 3.75
C PHE A 49 -16.19 -4.13 5.06
N ASN A 50 -15.39 -3.20 5.60
CA ASN A 50 -14.90 -3.27 6.98
C ASN A 50 -15.88 -2.54 7.92
N PRO A 51 -16.71 -3.23 8.70
CA PRO A 51 -17.66 -2.57 9.62
C PRO A 51 -16.97 -1.85 10.79
N LYS A 52 -15.70 -2.18 11.05
CA LYS A 52 -14.91 -1.61 12.15
C LYS A 52 -13.85 -0.60 11.67
N TYR A 53 -14.06 -0.01 10.51
CA TYR A 53 -13.08 0.91 9.88
C TYR A 53 -12.68 2.09 10.78
N SER A 54 -13.54 2.54 11.69
CA SER A 54 -13.26 3.63 12.63
C SER A 54 -12.48 3.21 13.87
N GLU A 55 -12.35 1.91 14.11
CA GLU A 55 -11.73 1.32 15.30
C GLU A 55 -10.44 0.56 14.96
N THR A 56 -10.18 0.36 13.67
CA THR A 56 -9.09 -0.50 13.19
C THR A 56 -8.20 0.24 12.19
N GLU A 57 -6.94 -0.17 12.14
CA GLU A 57 -5.94 0.36 11.22
C GLU A 57 -5.85 -0.46 9.92
N GLN A 58 -4.89 -0.13 9.06
CA GLN A 58 -4.76 -0.64 7.69
C GLN A 58 -4.64 -2.16 7.63
N LEU A 59 -3.85 -2.76 8.52
CA LEU A 59 -3.66 -4.22 8.55
C LEU A 59 -4.98 -4.95 8.82
N ALA A 60 -5.76 -4.49 9.77
CA ALA A 60 -7.06 -5.08 10.08
C ALA A 60 -8.06 -4.88 8.92
N SER A 61 -8.00 -3.74 8.23
CA SER A 61 -8.78 -3.51 7.01
C SER A 61 -8.36 -4.49 5.89
N MET A 62 -7.08 -4.71 5.69
CA MET A 62 -6.57 -5.70 4.74
C MET A 62 -7.07 -7.11 5.08
N MET A 63 -7.14 -7.48 6.36
CA MET A 63 -7.60 -8.80 6.82
C MET A 63 -9.11 -9.05 6.60
N VAL A 64 -9.91 -8.02 6.29
CA VAL A 64 -11.28 -8.23 5.77
C VAL A 64 -11.25 -8.99 4.44
N ALA A 65 -10.21 -8.77 3.64
CA ALA A 65 -9.98 -9.47 2.39
C ALA A 65 -9.22 -10.82 2.55
N ARG A 66 -8.99 -11.33 3.78
CA ARG A 66 -8.15 -12.51 4.04
C ARG A 66 -8.42 -13.69 3.12
N LYS A 67 -9.69 -13.97 2.82
CA LYS A 67 -10.09 -15.09 1.95
C LYS A 67 -9.74 -14.88 0.47
N LYS A 68 -9.43 -13.64 0.09
CA LYS A 68 -9.01 -13.24 -1.25
C LYS A 68 -7.49 -13.17 -1.38
N ILE A 69 -6.77 -13.18 -0.25
CA ILE A 69 -5.30 -13.20 -0.22
C ILE A 69 -4.84 -14.64 -0.45
N CYS A 70 -4.74 -15.04 -1.70
CA CYS A 70 -4.27 -16.35 -2.13
C CYS A 70 -3.59 -16.28 -3.49
N GLY A 71 -2.53 -17.03 -3.72
CA GLY A 71 -1.67 -16.87 -4.90
C GLY A 71 -0.84 -15.60 -4.82
N ASP A 72 -0.48 -15.07 -5.98
CA ASP A 72 0.23 -13.79 -6.07
C ASP A 72 -0.75 -12.64 -5.85
N VAL A 73 -0.45 -11.77 -4.89
CA VAL A 73 -1.32 -10.66 -4.50
C VAL A 73 -0.54 -9.35 -4.43
N LEU A 74 -1.15 -8.29 -4.91
CA LEU A 74 -0.68 -6.93 -4.74
C LEU A 74 -1.64 -6.18 -3.81
N VAL A 75 -1.13 -5.66 -2.70
CA VAL A 75 -1.87 -4.82 -1.75
C VAL A 75 -1.44 -3.38 -1.96
N ILE A 76 -2.40 -2.47 -2.13
CA ILE A 76 -2.14 -1.06 -2.37
C ILE A 76 -3.02 -0.22 -1.44
N PHE A 77 -2.43 0.78 -0.80
CA PHE A 77 -3.19 1.76 -0.03
C PHE A 77 -3.98 2.67 -0.98
N GLY A 78 -5.24 2.90 -0.66
CA GLY A 78 -6.17 3.56 -1.55
C GLY A 78 -5.97 5.07 -1.70
N ASP A 79 -5.10 5.70 -0.94
CA ASP A 79 -4.86 7.13 -0.91
C ASP A 79 -3.47 7.55 -1.44
N ILE A 80 -2.80 6.66 -2.15
CA ILE A 80 -1.50 6.91 -2.78
C ILE A 80 -1.62 7.04 -4.30
N ILE A 81 -0.72 7.83 -4.87
CA ILE A 81 -0.50 7.90 -6.32
C ILE A 81 0.91 7.42 -6.58
N PHE A 82 1.06 6.54 -7.52
CA PHE A 82 2.34 6.01 -7.98
C PHE A 82 2.33 5.86 -9.51
N ASP A 83 3.48 5.83 -10.08
CA ASP A 83 3.69 5.70 -11.52
C ASP A 83 3.97 4.25 -11.95
N ASP A 84 4.11 4.09 -13.24
CA ASP A 84 4.43 2.84 -13.92
C ASP A 84 5.74 2.23 -13.43
N ASP A 85 6.77 3.05 -13.24
CA ASP A 85 8.10 2.59 -12.83
C ASP A 85 8.07 1.93 -11.45
N ILE A 86 7.33 2.49 -10.50
CA ILE A 86 7.16 1.92 -9.15
C ILE A 86 6.43 0.58 -9.23
N LEU A 87 5.33 0.51 -9.98
CA LEU A 87 4.57 -0.73 -10.15
C LEU A 87 5.44 -1.82 -10.78
N GLN A 88 6.16 -1.50 -11.84
CA GLN A 88 7.04 -2.43 -12.54
C GLN A 88 8.15 -2.96 -11.63
N GLN A 89 8.78 -2.11 -10.83
CA GLN A 89 9.80 -2.51 -9.86
C GLN A 89 9.23 -3.50 -8.84
N VAL A 90 8.06 -3.21 -8.27
CA VAL A 90 7.40 -4.10 -7.29
C VAL A 90 7.03 -5.43 -7.93
N LEU A 91 6.44 -5.43 -9.12
CA LEU A 91 6.03 -6.65 -9.82
C LEU A 91 7.22 -7.52 -10.22
N SER A 92 8.38 -6.93 -10.49
CA SER A 92 9.61 -7.66 -10.87
C SER A 92 10.30 -8.36 -9.70
N SER A 93 9.94 -8.08 -8.45
CA SER A 93 10.53 -8.78 -7.29
C SER A 93 10.17 -10.27 -7.29
N ASN A 94 11.14 -11.11 -6.97
CA ASN A 94 10.96 -12.56 -6.79
C ASN A 94 10.89 -12.97 -5.31
N ASP A 95 10.86 -12.02 -4.39
CA ASP A 95 10.74 -12.29 -2.97
C ASP A 95 9.30 -12.68 -2.60
N ASP A 96 9.14 -13.47 -1.55
CA ASP A 96 7.82 -13.88 -1.04
C ASP A 96 6.99 -12.71 -0.55
N ILE A 97 7.65 -11.72 0.03
CA ILE A 97 7.05 -10.45 0.47
C ILE A 97 7.98 -9.32 0.04
N ALA A 98 7.48 -8.44 -0.83
CA ALA A 98 8.19 -7.24 -1.24
C ALA A 98 7.36 -6.00 -0.89
N VAL A 99 8.03 -4.94 -0.44
CA VAL A 99 7.39 -3.65 -0.12
C VAL A 99 8.05 -2.51 -0.89
N ALA A 100 7.25 -1.59 -1.40
CA ALA A 100 7.78 -0.38 -2.00
C ALA A 100 8.24 0.60 -0.91
N SER A 101 9.44 1.13 -1.07
CA SER A 101 10.03 2.08 -0.12
C SER A 101 10.80 3.18 -0.86
N ASP A 102 10.55 4.43 -0.49
CA ASP A 102 11.32 5.57 -0.98
C ASP A 102 12.53 5.79 -0.05
N LEU A 103 13.74 5.73 -0.63
CA LEU A 103 14.99 5.97 0.09
C LEU A 103 15.39 7.45 0.14
N ASP A 104 14.81 8.26 -0.73
CA ASP A 104 15.01 9.70 -0.80
C ASP A 104 13.87 10.51 -0.11
N TRP A 105 13.00 9.82 0.62
CA TRP A 105 11.76 10.32 1.22
C TRP A 105 11.91 11.61 2.03
N GLU A 106 13.05 11.83 2.69
CA GLU A 106 13.29 13.01 3.52
C GLU A 106 13.18 14.30 2.72
N LYS A 107 13.61 14.30 1.46
CA LYS A 107 13.52 15.45 0.55
C LYS A 107 12.08 15.86 0.29
N SER A 108 11.17 14.90 0.27
CA SER A 108 9.74 15.15 0.06
C SER A 108 9.08 15.91 1.21
N TYR A 109 9.73 15.99 2.37
CA TYR A 109 9.22 16.64 3.58
C TYR A 109 9.80 18.04 3.83
N GLU A 110 10.81 18.47 3.08
CA GLU A 110 11.51 19.76 3.33
C GLU A 110 10.58 20.96 3.19
N GLU A 111 9.55 20.88 2.33
CA GLU A 111 8.62 21.98 2.05
C GLU A 111 7.20 21.73 2.60
N ARG A 112 6.97 20.66 3.37
CA ARG A 112 5.64 20.34 3.90
C ARG A 112 5.38 21.04 5.22
N SER A 113 4.27 21.78 5.29
CA SER A 113 3.74 22.35 6.54
C SER A 113 2.87 21.36 7.32
N ASP A 114 2.18 20.48 6.60
CA ASP A 114 1.29 19.46 7.14
C ASP A 114 1.91 18.06 6.97
N ASN A 115 1.49 17.10 7.79
CA ASN A 115 2.06 15.76 7.85
C ASN A 115 3.58 15.79 8.13
N PRO A 116 3.97 16.09 9.38
CA PRO A 116 5.36 16.21 9.72
C PRO A 116 6.11 14.87 9.59
N ARG A 117 7.38 14.95 9.22
CA ARG A 117 8.30 13.82 8.97
C ARG A 117 8.27 12.69 10.02
N HIS A 118 7.99 13.03 11.29
CA HIS A 118 7.95 12.02 12.35
C HIS A 118 6.75 11.07 12.26
N LEU A 119 5.72 11.39 11.47
CA LEU A 119 4.55 10.54 11.22
C LEU A 119 4.73 9.58 10.05
N ALA A 120 5.83 9.67 9.30
CA ALA A 120 6.10 8.75 8.20
C ALA A 120 6.28 7.31 8.69
N ASP A 121 5.69 6.36 8.00
CA ASP A 121 5.92 4.93 8.21
C ASP A 121 7.31 4.55 7.67
N LYS A 122 8.26 4.38 8.57
CA LYS A 122 9.66 4.14 8.23
C LYS A 122 9.94 2.65 8.04
N VAL A 123 10.75 2.34 7.06
CA VAL A 123 11.22 1.00 6.75
C VAL A 123 12.72 0.93 7.01
N LEU A 124 13.13 0.07 7.95
CA LEU A 124 14.54 -0.22 8.19
C LEU A 124 15.00 -1.33 7.25
N ILE A 125 16.04 -1.06 6.49
CA ILE A 125 16.55 -1.96 5.45
C ILE A 125 17.99 -2.35 5.76
N GLU A 126 18.21 -3.64 5.90
CA GLU A 126 19.53 -4.26 6.05
C GLU A 126 19.79 -5.22 4.89
N GLN A 127 20.90 -5.05 4.17
CA GLN A 127 21.29 -5.93 3.05
C GLN A 127 20.14 -6.19 2.06
N LYS A 128 19.39 -5.14 1.69
CA LYS A 128 18.20 -5.20 0.82
C LYS A 128 16.99 -5.93 1.41
N LYS A 129 17.00 -6.27 2.68
CA LYS A 129 15.85 -6.87 3.38
C LYS A 129 15.23 -5.88 4.36
N VAL A 130 13.92 -5.86 4.39
CA VAL A 130 13.17 -5.12 5.40
C VAL A 130 13.24 -5.90 6.70
N VAL A 131 13.76 -5.25 7.76
CA VAL A 131 13.87 -5.86 9.10
C VAL A 131 12.90 -5.24 10.09
N GLN A 132 12.41 -4.04 9.80
CA GLN A 132 11.42 -3.36 10.63
C GLN A 132 10.60 -2.36 9.80
N ILE A 133 9.31 -2.25 10.11
CA ILE A 133 8.43 -1.15 9.69
C ILE A 133 7.89 -0.49 10.95
N SER A 134 7.97 0.83 11.06
CA SER A 134 7.56 1.56 12.26
C SER A 134 7.22 3.01 11.96
N ALA A 135 6.10 3.49 12.53
CA ALA A 135 5.79 4.92 12.60
C ALA A 135 6.63 5.67 13.65
N LYS A 136 7.35 4.95 14.53
CA LYS A 136 8.23 5.54 15.53
C LYS A 136 9.63 5.77 14.97
N GLU A 137 10.42 6.57 15.67
CA GLU A 137 11.84 6.71 15.34
C GLU A 137 12.56 5.37 15.40
N ILE A 138 13.37 5.10 14.38
CA ILE A 138 14.19 3.92 14.25
C ILE A 138 15.62 4.30 14.63
N SER A 139 16.22 3.57 15.56
CA SER A 139 17.64 3.75 15.90
C SER A 139 18.49 3.26 14.72
N LEU A 140 19.30 4.14 14.14
CA LEU A 140 20.15 3.85 13.01
C LEU A 140 21.49 3.30 13.45
N GLU A 141 21.84 2.12 12.93
CA GLU A 141 23.24 1.69 12.86
C GLU A 141 23.86 2.16 11.53
N PRO A 142 25.18 2.39 11.45
CA PRO A 142 25.84 2.94 10.24
C PRO A 142 25.68 2.12 8.96
N LYS A 143 25.21 0.88 9.08
CA LYS A 143 25.04 -0.05 7.94
C LYS A 143 23.63 -0.06 7.39
N ASN A 144 22.68 0.57 8.06
CA ASN A 144 21.27 0.46 7.77
C ASN A 144 20.78 1.65 6.96
N LYS A 145 19.82 1.40 6.06
CA LYS A 145 19.10 2.44 5.35
C LYS A 145 17.70 2.55 5.91
N VAL A 146 17.17 3.76 5.97
CA VAL A 146 15.77 4.00 6.30
C VAL A 146 15.10 4.61 5.09
N GLY A 147 13.99 4.01 4.67
CA GLY A 147 13.08 4.55 3.67
C GLY A 147 11.71 4.85 4.28
N GLU A 148 10.85 5.50 3.51
CA GLU A 148 9.42 5.61 3.79
C GLU A 148 8.67 4.48 3.09
N PHE A 149 7.75 3.82 3.80
CA PHE A 149 6.85 2.84 3.21
C PHE A 149 5.83 3.53 2.31
N LEU A 150 5.75 3.12 1.06
CA LEU A 150 4.89 3.76 0.05
C LEU A 150 3.46 3.20 0.00
N GLY A 151 3.11 2.24 0.86
CA GLY A 151 1.76 1.66 0.86
C GLY A 151 1.53 0.63 -0.24
N ILE A 152 2.57 0.00 -0.78
CA ILE A 152 2.47 -1.08 -1.78
C ILE A 152 3.21 -2.31 -1.27
N ILE A 153 2.53 -3.46 -1.26
CA ILE A 153 3.08 -4.76 -0.84
C ILE A 153 2.76 -5.77 -1.93
N LYS A 154 3.78 -6.48 -2.41
CA LYS A 154 3.59 -7.68 -3.24
C LYS A 154 3.80 -8.92 -2.40
N LEU A 155 2.94 -9.89 -2.57
CA LEU A 155 3.01 -11.22 -1.97
C LEU A 155 3.10 -12.25 -3.08
N SER A 156 4.04 -13.21 -2.97
CA SER A 156 3.97 -14.47 -3.73
C SER A 156 2.88 -15.38 -3.16
N ALA A 157 2.65 -16.52 -3.78
CA ALA A 157 1.75 -17.52 -3.23
C ALA A 157 2.17 -17.98 -1.81
N ASP A 158 3.47 -18.07 -1.54
CA ASP A 158 3.97 -18.43 -0.21
C ASP A 158 3.92 -17.24 0.74
N GLY A 159 4.19 -16.01 0.27
CA GLY A 159 3.99 -14.77 1.03
C GLY A 159 2.54 -14.59 1.48
N SER A 160 1.58 -14.92 0.62
CA SER A 160 0.15 -14.90 0.95
C SER A 160 -0.21 -15.90 2.06
N LYS A 161 0.36 -17.10 2.05
CA LYS A 161 0.20 -18.08 3.14
C LYS A 161 0.81 -17.58 4.44
N ILE A 162 2.07 -17.08 4.40
CA ILE A 162 2.76 -16.52 5.58
C ILE A 162 1.89 -15.46 6.26
N LEU A 163 1.27 -14.56 5.46
CA LEU A 163 0.45 -13.48 5.97
C LEU A 163 -0.89 -13.98 6.54
N THR A 164 -1.50 -14.99 5.94
CA THR A 164 -2.87 -15.41 6.28
C THR A 164 -2.94 -16.53 7.31
N GLU A 165 -1.89 -17.30 7.52
CA GLU A 165 -1.86 -18.45 8.46
C GLU A 165 -1.50 -18.05 9.90
N LYS A 166 -1.05 -16.81 10.13
CA LYS A 166 -0.77 -16.24 11.47
C LYS A 166 -1.97 -15.42 11.95
#